data_d2658691e68552c8ce77a1122afe325a
#
_entry.id   d2658691e68552c8ce77a1122afe325a
#
_cell.length_a   1.000
_cell.length_b   1.000
_cell.length_c   1.000
_cell.angle_alpha   90.00
_cell.angle_beta   90.00
_cell.angle_gamma   90.00
#
_symmetry.space_group_name_H-M   'P 1'
#
loop_
_entity.id
_entity.type
_entity.pdbx_description
1 polymer ?
#
loop_
_entity_poly.entity_id
_entity_poly.type
_entity_poly.pdbx_seq_one_letter_code
_entity_poly.pdbx_strand_id
1 'polypeptide(L)'
;SVSYTVDTIELPSKNQIRMVINYDVVSGKRTTIDTIAYLINQPELQQIAVSTRKASVLQKGVPVTKGGINDEINRLVDLYRNFGYYKFTADQLRVLGDTTIEALTTVAEDPFEQLRLLAEAAEKRNKPTIRLAVQLNNPDAKDSLRKYYINRIYVIPDFKPTESYNDSSFKTIPMPGFTIKFHEKRFSPGLIKQNIYLKEGTVFRQKDYYKTIN
;
A
#
# COMPACT_ATOMS: atom_id res chain seq x y z
N SER A 1 9.88 27.29 9.84
CA SER A 1 10.31 27.54 11.24
C SER A 1 9.13 27.41 12.18
N VAL A 2 9.41 27.03 13.40
CA VAL A 2 8.41 26.97 14.49
C VAL A 2 8.94 27.84 15.61
N SER A 3 8.15 28.78 16.08
CA SER A 3 8.36 29.54 17.30
C SER A 3 7.20 29.32 18.26
N TYR A 4 7.39 29.56 19.52
CA TYR A 4 6.32 29.47 20.49
C TYR A 4 6.40 30.59 21.52
N THR A 5 5.26 31.00 22.05
CA THR A 5 5.13 31.90 23.18
C THR A 5 4.37 31.18 24.29
N VAL A 6 4.77 31.44 25.53
CA VAL A 6 4.14 30.86 26.72
C VAL A 6 3.55 31.98 27.53
N ASP A 7 2.25 32.00 27.71
CA ASP A 7 1.52 32.90 28.58
C ASP A 7 1.13 32.13 29.86
N THR A 8 1.33 32.74 31.02
CA THR A 8 0.96 32.18 32.32
C THR A 8 -0.20 32.98 32.92
N ILE A 9 -1.23 32.28 33.36
CA ILE A 9 -2.39 32.87 34.05
C ILE A 9 -2.42 32.31 35.48
N GLU A 10 -2.16 33.16 36.43
CA GLU A 10 -2.30 32.81 37.85
C GLU A 10 -3.78 32.82 38.26
N LEU A 11 -4.21 31.74 38.90
CA LEU A 11 -5.55 31.62 39.50
C LEU A 11 -5.41 31.49 41.04
N PRO A 12 -5.23 32.60 41.76
CA PRO A 12 -4.96 32.58 43.19
C PRO A 12 -6.04 31.87 44.01
N SER A 13 -7.31 31.97 43.58
CA SER A 13 -8.47 31.33 44.25
C SER A 13 -8.43 29.81 44.22
N LYS A 14 -7.63 29.20 43.31
CA LYS A 14 -7.50 27.76 43.13
C LYS A 14 -6.09 27.24 43.39
N ASN A 15 -5.17 28.12 43.79
CA ASN A 15 -3.72 27.81 43.93
C ASN A 15 -3.17 27.09 42.68
N GLN A 16 -3.53 27.59 41.48
CA GLN A 16 -3.16 27.00 40.20
C GLN A 16 -2.57 28.05 39.27
N ILE A 17 -1.52 27.63 38.54
CA ILE A 17 -0.96 28.36 37.41
C ILE A 17 -1.37 27.62 36.14
N ARG A 18 -2.02 28.29 35.21
CA ARG A 18 -2.33 27.76 33.89
C ARG A 18 -1.37 28.33 32.89
N MET A 19 -0.90 27.49 31.99
CA MET A 19 -0.07 27.89 30.86
C MET A 19 -0.85 27.76 29.56
N VAL A 20 -0.74 28.76 28.71
CA VAL A 20 -1.20 28.75 27.32
C VAL A 20 0.05 28.80 26.46
N ILE A 21 0.23 27.79 25.62
CA ILE A 21 1.34 27.70 24.67
C ILE A 21 0.79 27.98 23.29
N ASN A 22 1.24 29.08 22.68
CA ASN A 22 0.89 29.43 21.31
C ASN A 22 2.06 29.06 20.41
N TYR A 23 1.80 28.27 19.37
CA TYR A 23 2.80 27.89 18.37
C TYR A 23 2.56 28.67 17.07
N ASP A 24 3.56 29.41 16.66
CA ASP A 24 3.60 30.07 15.34
C ASP A 24 4.38 29.19 14.37
N VAL A 25 3.69 28.63 13.37
CA VAL A 25 4.27 27.71 12.41
C VAL A 25 4.33 28.39 11.03
N VAL A 26 5.54 28.68 10.59
CA VAL A 26 5.77 29.09 9.19
C VAL A 26 6.13 27.87 8.38
N SER A 27 5.16 27.36 7.62
CA SER A 27 5.37 26.21 6.74
C SER A 27 6.33 26.56 5.59
N GLY A 28 7.23 25.63 5.27
CA GLY A 28 8.06 25.71 4.07
C GLY A 28 7.27 25.51 2.78
N LYS A 29 7.94 25.65 1.63
CA LYS A 29 7.36 25.36 0.32
C LYS A 29 7.02 23.87 0.23
N ARG A 30 5.83 23.55 -0.30
CA ARG A 30 5.42 22.16 -0.51
C ARG A 30 6.18 21.57 -1.68
N THR A 31 6.83 20.42 -1.45
CA THR A 31 7.41 19.61 -2.52
C THR A 31 6.32 18.82 -3.21
N THR A 32 6.21 18.91 -4.53
CA THR A 32 5.22 18.18 -5.33
C THR A 32 5.88 17.09 -6.16
N ILE A 33 5.12 16.10 -6.54
CA ILE A 33 5.58 15.00 -7.38
C ILE A 33 5.71 15.49 -8.81
N ASP A 34 6.89 15.35 -9.42
CA ASP A 34 7.09 15.57 -10.85
C ASP A 34 6.72 14.32 -11.64
N THR A 35 7.34 13.19 -11.29
CA THR A 35 7.09 11.90 -11.95
C THR A 35 7.12 10.77 -10.95
N ILE A 36 6.41 9.68 -11.30
CA ILE A 36 6.53 8.39 -10.63
C ILE A 36 6.91 7.31 -11.64
N ALA A 37 7.93 6.53 -11.33
CA ALA A 37 8.36 5.37 -12.08
C ALA A 37 8.18 4.10 -11.23
N TYR A 38 7.78 3.01 -11.88
CA TYR A 38 7.82 1.67 -11.29
C TYR A 38 9.02 0.94 -11.88
N LEU A 39 10.01 0.62 -11.04
CA LEU A 39 11.27 -0.04 -11.43
C LEU A 39 11.35 -1.39 -10.69
N ILE A 40 10.43 -2.28 -11.02
CA ILE A 40 10.24 -3.57 -10.35
C ILE A 40 10.91 -4.66 -11.18
N ASN A 41 11.97 -5.26 -10.66
CA ASN A 41 12.79 -6.29 -11.36
C ASN A 41 12.08 -7.65 -11.53
N GLN A 42 10.75 -7.65 -11.49
CA GLN A 42 9.89 -8.81 -11.74
C GLN A 42 8.93 -8.45 -12.88
N PRO A 43 9.08 -9.01 -14.08
CA PRO A 43 8.36 -8.55 -15.29
C PRO A 43 6.84 -8.49 -15.11
N GLU A 44 6.25 -9.50 -14.49
CA GLU A 44 4.81 -9.56 -14.29
C GLU A 44 4.33 -8.50 -13.27
N LEU A 45 5.02 -8.34 -12.14
CA LEU A 45 4.69 -7.29 -11.16
C LEU A 45 4.87 -5.88 -11.75
N GLN A 46 5.91 -5.69 -12.56
CA GLN A 46 6.14 -4.46 -13.31
C GLN A 46 4.96 -4.15 -14.23
N GLN A 47 4.54 -5.14 -15.03
CA GLN A 47 3.43 -4.98 -15.96
C GLN A 47 2.12 -4.64 -15.22
N ILE A 48 1.84 -5.31 -14.10
CA ILE A 48 0.66 -5.05 -13.27
C ILE A 48 0.70 -3.60 -12.73
N ALA A 49 1.83 -3.15 -12.17
CA ALA A 49 1.98 -1.79 -11.66
C ALA A 49 1.78 -0.73 -12.75
N VAL A 50 2.43 -0.91 -13.90
CA VAL A 50 2.35 0.04 -15.02
C VAL A 50 0.94 0.09 -15.62
N SER A 51 0.29 -1.05 -15.82
CA SER A 51 -1.08 -1.12 -16.38
C SER A 51 -2.12 -0.41 -15.49
N THR A 52 -1.86 -0.35 -14.19
CA THR A 52 -2.76 0.28 -13.21
C THR A 52 -2.28 1.67 -12.75
N ARG A 53 -1.29 2.27 -13.42
CA ARG A 53 -0.70 3.57 -13.06
C ARG A 53 -1.73 4.69 -12.91
N LYS A 54 -2.79 4.68 -13.71
CA LYS A 54 -3.87 5.69 -13.64
C LYS A 54 -4.61 5.69 -12.30
N ALA A 55 -4.60 4.58 -11.57
CA ALA A 55 -5.20 4.43 -10.25
C ALA A 55 -4.22 4.76 -9.10
N SER A 56 -3.00 5.18 -9.40
CA SER A 56 -2.02 5.61 -8.40
C SER A 56 -2.50 6.84 -7.65
N VAL A 57 -2.28 6.88 -6.34
CA VAL A 57 -2.51 8.08 -5.52
C VAL A 57 -1.36 9.08 -5.65
N LEU A 58 -0.20 8.63 -6.13
CA LEU A 58 0.97 9.47 -6.39
C LEU A 58 0.91 9.98 -7.84
N GLN A 59 0.37 11.16 -8.03
CA GLN A 59 0.25 11.77 -9.36
C GLN A 59 1.08 13.05 -9.46
N LYS A 60 1.45 13.44 -10.68
CA LYS A 60 2.16 14.70 -10.95
C LYS A 60 1.41 15.90 -10.37
N GLY A 61 2.15 16.79 -9.70
CA GLY A 61 1.62 18.00 -9.08
C GLY A 61 1.02 17.80 -7.69
N VAL A 62 0.80 16.55 -7.25
CA VAL A 62 0.32 16.24 -5.89
C VAL A 62 1.47 16.44 -4.89
N PRO A 63 1.21 17.03 -3.70
CA PRO A 63 2.23 17.11 -2.66
C PRO A 63 2.71 15.73 -2.22
N VAL A 64 4.03 15.55 -2.10
CA VAL A 64 4.57 14.30 -1.55
C VAL A 64 4.35 14.28 -0.04
N THR A 65 3.73 13.21 0.44
CA THR A 65 3.50 12.97 1.87
C THR A 65 3.80 11.52 2.22
N LYS A 66 4.19 11.27 3.46
CA LYS A 66 4.38 9.90 3.97
C LYS A 66 3.09 9.07 3.83
N GLY A 67 1.93 9.69 4.11
CA GLY A 67 0.63 9.04 3.95
C GLY A 67 0.41 8.59 2.50
N GLY A 68 0.54 9.50 1.52
CA GLY A 68 0.36 9.17 0.11
C GLY A 68 1.32 8.08 -0.39
N ILE A 69 2.58 8.07 0.10
CA ILE A 69 3.52 6.98 -0.22
C ILE A 69 3.02 5.64 0.34
N ASN A 70 2.58 5.61 1.60
CA ASN A 70 2.05 4.40 2.22
C ASN A 70 0.77 3.92 1.53
N ASP A 71 -0.12 4.82 1.14
CA ASP A 71 -1.34 4.49 0.42
C ASP A 71 -1.04 3.84 -0.94
N GLU A 72 -0.04 4.34 -1.66
CA GLU A 72 0.40 3.73 -2.93
C GLU A 72 1.03 2.34 -2.71
N ILE A 73 1.86 2.18 -1.69
CA ILE A 73 2.43 0.87 -1.32
C ILE A 73 1.30 -0.10 -1.00
N ASN A 74 0.34 0.28 -0.18
CA ASN A 74 -0.80 -0.56 0.19
C ASN A 74 -1.66 -0.91 -1.02
N ARG A 75 -1.92 0.05 -1.91
CA ARG A 75 -2.63 -0.18 -3.18
C ARG A 75 -1.94 -1.25 -4.03
N LEU A 76 -0.60 -1.18 -4.15
CA LEU A 76 0.18 -2.17 -4.91
C LEU A 76 0.18 -3.54 -4.22
N VAL A 77 0.29 -3.60 -2.90
CA VAL A 77 0.20 -4.86 -2.14
C VAL A 77 -1.15 -5.54 -2.36
N ASP A 78 -2.25 -4.81 -2.23
CA ASP A 78 -3.59 -5.33 -2.47
C ASP A 78 -3.76 -5.79 -3.92
N LEU A 79 -3.23 -5.02 -4.85
CA LEU A 79 -3.23 -5.36 -6.26
C LEU A 79 -2.50 -6.68 -6.51
N TYR A 80 -1.26 -6.83 -6.05
CA TYR A 80 -0.46 -8.05 -6.24
C TYR A 80 -1.09 -9.26 -5.57
N ARG A 81 -1.66 -9.11 -4.37
CA ARG A 81 -2.41 -10.18 -3.71
C ARG A 81 -3.65 -10.61 -4.49
N ASN A 82 -4.29 -9.70 -5.22
CA ASN A 82 -5.39 -10.04 -6.12
C ASN A 82 -4.94 -10.73 -7.42
N PHE A 83 -3.64 -10.67 -7.74
CA PHE A 83 -3.03 -11.41 -8.85
C PHE A 83 -2.33 -12.71 -8.40
N GLY A 84 -2.53 -13.12 -7.16
CA GLY A 84 -2.05 -14.40 -6.64
C GLY A 84 -0.81 -14.35 -5.76
N TYR A 85 -0.19 -13.20 -5.59
CA TYR A 85 0.99 -13.04 -4.74
C TYR A 85 0.60 -12.94 -3.25
N TYR A 86 -0.01 -14.01 -2.71
CA TYR A 86 -0.61 -14.06 -1.38
C TYR A 86 0.31 -13.57 -0.26
N LYS A 87 1.59 -13.94 -0.29
CA LYS A 87 2.58 -13.56 0.73
C LYS A 87 3.25 -12.22 0.48
N PHE A 88 2.82 -11.46 -0.54
CA PHE A 88 3.39 -10.15 -0.81
C PHE A 88 2.99 -9.14 0.27
N THR A 89 3.96 -8.40 0.82
CA THR A 89 3.78 -7.47 1.94
C THR A 89 4.41 -6.11 1.64
N ALA A 90 4.08 -5.09 2.42
CA ALA A 90 4.53 -3.72 2.19
C ALA A 90 6.05 -3.55 2.28
N ASP A 91 6.71 -4.35 3.11
CA ASP A 91 8.18 -4.38 3.27
C ASP A 91 8.92 -4.89 2.02
N GLN A 92 8.21 -5.52 1.07
CA GLN A 92 8.77 -5.89 -0.23
C GLN A 92 8.93 -4.69 -1.18
N LEU A 93 8.31 -3.55 -0.87
CA LEU A 93 8.40 -2.34 -1.67
C LEU A 93 9.15 -1.24 -0.93
N ARG A 94 9.91 -0.46 -1.69
CA ARG A 94 10.50 0.79 -1.24
C ARG A 94 10.24 1.89 -2.26
N VAL A 95 10.12 3.12 -1.78
CA VAL A 95 10.00 4.30 -2.63
C VAL A 95 11.23 5.16 -2.45
N LEU A 96 11.93 5.41 -3.54
CA LEU A 96 13.07 6.31 -3.59
C LEU A 96 12.63 7.65 -4.16
N GLY A 97 13.14 8.73 -3.57
CA GLY A 97 12.89 10.09 -4.03
C GLY A 97 14.16 10.76 -4.52
N ASP A 98 14.11 11.34 -5.69
CA ASP A 98 15.20 12.14 -6.26
C ASP A 98 14.74 13.60 -6.41
N THR A 99 15.47 14.48 -5.74
CA THR A 99 15.25 15.94 -5.77
C THR A 99 16.29 16.67 -6.59
N THR A 100 17.13 15.96 -7.36
CA THR A 100 18.22 16.54 -8.15
C THR A 100 17.65 17.48 -9.20
N ILE A 101 18.16 18.69 -9.23
CA ILE A 101 17.86 19.70 -10.27
C ILE A 101 18.91 19.51 -11.37
N GLU A 102 18.55 18.83 -12.45
CA GLU A 102 19.45 18.52 -13.57
C GLU A 102 20.13 19.79 -14.14
N ALA A 103 19.41 20.90 -14.18
CA ALA A 103 19.95 22.17 -14.63
C ALA A 103 21.16 22.69 -13.81
N LEU A 104 21.37 22.19 -12.60
CA LEU A 104 22.55 22.51 -11.77
C LEU A 104 23.73 21.58 -11.99
N THR A 105 23.51 20.42 -12.60
CA THR A 105 24.53 19.41 -12.88
C THR A 105 24.98 19.39 -14.32
N THR A 106 24.25 20.08 -15.21
CA THR A 106 24.56 20.20 -16.63
C THR A 106 25.41 21.45 -16.87
N VAL A 107 26.57 21.28 -17.49
CA VAL A 107 27.43 22.39 -17.94
C VAL A 107 27.15 22.61 -19.43
N ALA A 108 26.66 23.78 -19.79
CA ALA A 108 26.46 24.15 -21.18
C ALA A 108 27.67 24.94 -21.67
N GLU A 109 28.10 24.69 -22.90
CA GLU A 109 29.19 25.41 -23.54
C GLU A 109 28.74 26.80 -24.04
N ASP A 110 27.44 26.93 -24.35
CA ASP A 110 26.84 28.21 -24.78
C ASP A 110 26.41 29.06 -23.57
N PRO A 111 26.87 30.32 -23.44
CA PRO A 111 26.46 31.21 -22.35
C PRO A 111 24.96 31.48 -22.26
N PHE A 112 24.24 31.53 -23.38
CA PHE A 112 22.78 31.69 -23.37
C PHE A 112 22.06 30.44 -22.83
N GLU A 113 22.53 29.25 -23.18
CA GLU A 113 22.05 28.00 -22.66
C GLU A 113 22.32 27.88 -21.15
N GLN A 114 23.52 28.30 -20.70
CA GLN A 114 23.87 28.36 -19.29
C GLN A 114 22.96 29.31 -18.51
N LEU A 115 22.62 30.47 -19.05
CA LEU A 115 21.70 31.42 -18.42
C LEU A 115 20.26 30.80 -18.31
N ARG A 116 19.81 30.11 -19.36
CA ARG A 116 18.53 29.40 -19.37
C ARG A 116 18.48 28.33 -18.27
N LEU A 117 19.54 27.53 -18.14
CA LEU A 117 19.65 26.49 -17.11
C LEU A 117 19.60 27.09 -15.69
N LEU A 118 20.27 28.21 -15.46
CA LEU A 118 20.23 28.92 -14.18
C LEU A 118 18.84 29.46 -13.85
N ALA A 119 18.12 29.99 -14.82
CA ALA A 119 16.75 30.48 -14.68
C ALA A 119 15.80 29.32 -14.34
N GLU A 120 15.93 28.18 -15.03
CA GLU A 120 15.18 26.96 -14.75
C GLU A 120 15.47 26.41 -13.35
N ALA A 121 16.74 26.41 -12.93
CA ALA A 121 17.12 26.01 -11.57
C ALA A 121 16.51 26.91 -10.49
N ALA A 122 16.46 28.21 -10.73
CA ALA A 122 15.84 29.18 -9.84
C ALA A 122 14.33 28.97 -9.72
N GLU A 123 13.64 28.66 -10.82
CA GLU A 123 12.21 28.32 -10.80
C GLU A 123 11.96 27.02 -10.03
N LYS A 124 12.74 25.97 -10.25
CA LYS A 124 12.64 24.70 -9.53
C LYS A 124 12.91 24.85 -8.03
N ARG A 125 13.80 25.74 -7.61
CA ARG A 125 13.99 26.09 -6.18
C ARG A 125 12.78 26.79 -5.59
N ASN A 126 12.04 27.54 -6.39
CA ASN A 126 10.82 28.21 -5.96
C ASN A 126 9.61 27.26 -5.87
N LYS A 127 9.57 26.25 -6.74
CA LYS A 127 8.54 25.20 -6.78
C LYS A 127 9.23 23.84 -6.68
N PRO A 128 9.63 23.39 -5.47
CA PRO A 128 10.40 22.16 -5.33
C PRO A 128 9.59 20.95 -5.79
N THR A 129 10.19 20.13 -6.62
CA THR A 129 9.61 18.89 -7.13
C THR A 129 10.49 17.71 -6.79
N ILE A 130 9.89 16.50 -6.78
CA ILE A 130 10.56 15.24 -6.52
C ILE A 130 10.15 14.20 -7.57
N ARG A 131 11.11 13.44 -8.06
CA ARG A 131 10.88 12.24 -8.85
C ARG A 131 10.84 11.03 -7.93
N LEU A 132 9.82 10.21 -8.04
CA LEU A 132 9.66 9.01 -7.21
C LEU A 132 9.87 7.75 -8.03
N ALA A 133 10.53 6.76 -7.44
CA ALA A 133 10.69 5.43 -8.02
C ALA A 133 10.27 4.36 -7.01
N VAL A 134 9.31 3.52 -7.39
CA VAL A 134 8.90 2.35 -6.61
C VAL A 134 9.73 1.16 -7.06
N GLN A 135 10.37 0.48 -6.13
CA GLN A 135 11.27 -0.66 -6.38
C GLN A 135 10.96 -1.81 -5.43
N LEU A 136 11.36 -3.03 -5.82
CA LEU A 136 11.43 -4.15 -4.87
C LEU A 136 12.57 -3.91 -3.88
N ASN A 137 12.26 -4.10 -2.60
CA ASN A 137 13.24 -4.01 -1.53
C ASN A 137 14.12 -5.28 -1.47
N ASN A 138 13.48 -6.44 -1.66
CA ASN A 138 14.16 -7.74 -1.70
C ASN A 138 13.72 -8.52 -2.95
N PRO A 139 14.45 -8.42 -4.09
CA PRO A 139 14.11 -9.12 -5.33
C PRO A 139 14.30 -10.64 -5.24
N ASP A 140 15.04 -11.15 -4.24
CA ASP A 140 15.32 -12.57 -4.05
C ASP A 140 14.34 -13.27 -3.10
N ALA A 141 13.31 -12.59 -2.62
CA ALA A 141 12.29 -13.13 -1.71
C ALA A 141 11.38 -14.14 -2.43
N LYS A 142 11.88 -15.35 -2.65
CA LYS A 142 11.23 -16.41 -3.47
C LYS A 142 9.78 -16.66 -3.11
N ASP A 143 9.44 -16.70 -1.82
CA ASP A 143 8.08 -17.00 -1.36
C ASP A 143 7.10 -15.85 -1.61
N SER A 144 7.52 -14.62 -1.38
CA SER A 144 6.67 -13.43 -1.56
C SER A 144 6.40 -13.13 -3.04
N LEU A 145 7.33 -13.55 -3.91
CA LEU A 145 7.28 -13.32 -5.36
C LEU A 145 6.71 -14.50 -6.16
N ARG A 146 6.07 -15.46 -5.47
CA ARG A 146 5.38 -16.60 -6.10
C ARG A 146 3.87 -16.38 -6.12
N LYS A 147 3.24 -16.90 -7.17
CA LYS A 147 1.79 -17.04 -7.21
C LYS A 147 1.35 -18.26 -6.42
N TYR A 148 0.28 -18.07 -5.67
CA TYR A 148 -0.38 -19.11 -4.90
C TYR A 148 -1.71 -19.47 -5.54
N TYR A 149 -1.99 -20.76 -5.58
CA TYR A 149 -3.23 -21.33 -6.09
C TYR A 149 -3.97 -22.00 -4.94
N ILE A 150 -5.29 -21.96 -4.99
CA ILE A 150 -6.12 -22.61 -4.01
C ILE A 150 -6.18 -24.11 -4.33
N ASN A 151 -5.65 -24.94 -3.44
CA ASN A 151 -5.66 -26.39 -3.66
C ASN A 151 -7.02 -26.98 -3.31
N ARG A 152 -7.43 -26.88 -2.02
CA ARG A 152 -8.69 -27.42 -1.52
C ARG A 152 -9.35 -26.43 -0.58
N ILE A 153 -10.69 -26.43 -0.60
CA ILE A 153 -11.50 -25.59 0.28
C ILE A 153 -12.43 -26.51 1.10
N TYR A 154 -12.30 -26.43 2.41
CA TYR A 154 -13.22 -27.08 3.32
C TYR A 154 -14.01 -26.03 4.09
N VAL A 155 -15.33 -26.20 4.13
CA VAL A 155 -16.23 -25.38 4.94
C VAL A 155 -16.79 -26.24 6.04
N ILE A 156 -16.57 -25.86 7.29
CA ILE A 156 -16.97 -26.64 8.47
C ILE A 156 -17.89 -25.77 9.32
N PRO A 157 -19.22 -25.79 9.11
CA PRO A 157 -20.15 -24.88 9.77
C PRO A 157 -20.25 -25.07 11.28
N ASP A 158 -20.00 -26.29 11.76
CA ASP A 158 -20.11 -26.70 13.16
C ASP A 158 -18.75 -27.05 13.80
N PHE A 159 -17.66 -26.44 13.28
CA PHE A 159 -16.30 -26.64 13.77
C PHE A 159 -16.15 -26.17 15.22
N LYS A 160 -15.52 -27.01 16.03
CA LYS A 160 -15.15 -26.70 17.42
C LYS A 160 -13.64 -26.47 17.50
N PRO A 161 -13.16 -25.39 18.16
CA PRO A 161 -11.72 -25.09 18.26
C PRO A 161 -10.82 -26.20 18.83
N THR A 162 -11.43 -27.17 19.55
CA THR A 162 -10.74 -28.34 20.14
C THR A 162 -10.59 -29.49 19.16
N GLU A 163 -11.20 -29.44 17.99
CA GLU A 163 -11.20 -30.49 16.98
C GLU A 163 -10.11 -30.34 15.96
N SER A 164 -9.68 -31.44 15.36
CA SER A 164 -8.82 -31.40 14.17
C SER A 164 -9.68 -31.33 12.91
N TYR A 165 -9.34 -30.46 12.00
CA TYR A 165 -9.99 -30.34 10.67
C TYR A 165 -9.84 -31.63 9.82
N ASN A 166 -8.95 -32.57 10.20
CA ASN A 166 -8.73 -33.86 9.58
C ASN A 166 -9.43 -35.02 10.31
N ASP A 167 -10.30 -34.71 11.27
CA ASP A 167 -11.02 -35.76 12.00
C ASP A 167 -11.87 -36.61 11.04
N SER A 168 -11.79 -37.93 11.19
CA SER A 168 -12.55 -38.90 10.39
C SER A 168 -14.04 -38.93 10.72
N SER A 169 -14.45 -38.34 11.85
CA SER A 169 -15.86 -38.27 12.26
C SER A 169 -16.71 -37.32 11.41
N PHE A 170 -16.10 -36.43 10.64
CA PHE A 170 -16.84 -35.51 9.75
C PHE A 170 -17.54 -36.26 8.61
N LYS A 171 -18.83 -36.03 8.47
CA LYS A 171 -19.58 -36.32 7.23
C LYS A 171 -19.21 -35.28 6.17
N THR A 172 -19.24 -35.65 4.91
CA THR A 172 -18.84 -34.77 3.79
C THR A 172 -19.92 -34.61 2.74
N ILE A 173 -20.08 -33.41 2.21
CA ILE A 173 -20.88 -33.13 1.02
C ILE A 173 -19.96 -32.43 0.00
N PRO A 174 -19.63 -33.08 -1.13
CA PRO A 174 -18.90 -32.45 -2.20
C PRO A 174 -19.77 -31.39 -2.90
N MET A 175 -19.20 -30.19 -3.10
CA MET A 175 -19.82 -29.10 -3.81
C MET A 175 -18.91 -28.66 -4.96
N PRO A 176 -19.41 -28.00 -6.01
CA PRO A 176 -18.57 -27.46 -7.07
C PRO A 176 -17.58 -26.41 -6.52
N GLY A 177 -16.28 -26.78 -6.45
CA GLY A 177 -15.19 -25.91 -6.03
C GLY A 177 -14.89 -25.87 -4.53
N PHE A 178 -15.57 -26.67 -3.70
CA PHE A 178 -15.28 -26.83 -2.26
C PHE A 178 -15.98 -28.08 -1.67
N THR A 179 -15.61 -28.46 -0.47
CA THR A 179 -16.25 -29.60 0.25
C THR A 179 -16.78 -29.10 1.60
N ILE A 180 -18.03 -29.42 1.92
CA ILE A 180 -18.60 -29.17 3.25
C ILE A 180 -18.28 -30.39 4.12
N LYS A 181 -17.67 -30.16 5.28
CA LYS A 181 -17.47 -31.14 6.36
C LYS A 181 -18.37 -30.76 7.54
N PHE A 182 -19.02 -31.71 8.19
CA PHE A 182 -19.92 -31.43 9.33
C PHE A 182 -20.18 -32.66 10.20
N HIS A 183 -20.56 -32.43 11.43
CA HIS A 183 -21.07 -33.50 12.32
C HIS A 183 -22.57 -33.64 12.22
N GLU A 184 -23.28 -32.49 12.31
CA GLU A 184 -24.73 -32.43 12.22
C GLU A 184 -25.17 -31.46 11.11
N LYS A 185 -26.12 -31.92 10.29
CA LYS A 185 -26.63 -31.12 9.18
C LYS A 185 -27.66 -30.08 9.66
N ARG A 186 -27.18 -28.94 10.19
CA ARG A 186 -28.01 -27.82 10.64
C ARG A 186 -27.93 -26.60 9.71
N PHE A 187 -27.56 -26.77 8.45
CA PHE A 187 -27.32 -25.73 7.48
C PHE A 187 -27.89 -26.07 6.11
N SER A 188 -28.05 -25.05 5.26
CA SER A 188 -28.40 -25.22 3.85
C SER A 188 -27.13 -25.20 2.99
N PRO A 189 -26.79 -26.28 2.26
CA PRO A 189 -25.65 -26.27 1.32
C PRO A 189 -25.74 -25.20 0.25
N GLY A 190 -26.97 -24.86 -0.19
CA GLY A 190 -27.21 -23.80 -1.17
C GLY A 190 -26.83 -22.43 -0.65
N LEU A 191 -27.13 -22.12 0.61
CA LEU A 191 -26.75 -20.85 1.25
C LEU A 191 -25.22 -20.73 1.37
N ILE A 192 -24.55 -21.81 1.80
CA ILE A 192 -23.08 -21.83 1.85
C ILE A 192 -22.49 -21.57 0.46
N LYS A 193 -23.01 -22.25 -0.58
CA LYS A 193 -22.53 -22.07 -1.95
C LYS A 193 -22.62 -20.62 -2.43
N GLN A 194 -23.64 -19.89 -2.03
CA GLN A 194 -23.83 -18.49 -2.45
C GLN A 194 -22.81 -17.55 -1.83
N ASN A 195 -22.22 -17.92 -0.68
CA ASN A 195 -21.28 -17.09 0.08
C ASN A 195 -19.80 -17.51 -0.10
N ILE A 196 -19.51 -18.57 -0.83
CA ILE A 196 -18.13 -18.99 -1.13
C ILE A 196 -17.72 -18.45 -2.51
N TYR A 197 -16.84 -17.46 -2.52
CA TYR A 197 -16.30 -16.83 -3.73
C TYR A 197 -14.96 -17.44 -4.17
N LEU A 198 -14.28 -18.15 -3.26
CA LEU A 198 -13.06 -18.90 -3.56
C LEU A 198 -13.39 -20.17 -4.36
N LYS A 199 -12.46 -20.60 -5.24
CA LYS A 199 -12.62 -21.82 -6.03
C LYS A 199 -11.33 -22.61 -6.06
N GLU A 200 -11.42 -23.93 -5.88
CA GLU A 200 -10.30 -24.84 -6.03
C GLU A 200 -9.68 -24.75 -7.42
N GLY A 201 -8.36 -24.91 -7.51
CA GLY A 201 -7.60 -24.86 -8.76
C GLY A 201 -7.38 -23.46 -9.33
N THR A 202 -7.96 -22.41 -8.73
CA THR A 202 -7.78 -21.02 -9.22
C THR A 202 -6.67 -20.30 -8.48
N VAL A 203 -6.16 -19.22 -9.09
CA VAL A 203 -5.23 -18.30 -8.45
C VAL A 203 -5.90 -17.63 -7.24
N PHE A 204 -5.18 -17.53 -6.14
CA PHE A 204 -5.64 -16.81 -4.95
C PHE A 204 -5.95 -15.34 -5.30
N ARG A 205 -7.07 -14.84 -4.80
CA ARG A 205 -7.46 -13.44 -4.88
C ARG A 205 -7.93 -12.95 -3.52
N GLN A 206 -7.25 -11.97 -2.99
CA GLN A 206 -7.57 -11.41 -1.66
C GLN A 206 -9.01 -10.91 -1.57
N LYS A 207 -9.52 -10.26 -2.62
CA LYS A 207 -10.92 -9.79 -2.66
C LYS A 207 -11.94 -10.91 -2.54
N ASP A 208 -11.66 -12.07 -3.17
CA ASP A 208 -12.57 -13.23 -3.13
C ASP A 208 -12.52 -13.91 -1.75
N TYR A 209 -11.34 -13.91 -1.11
CA TYR A 209 -11.18 -14.34 0.27
C TYR A 209 -12.03 -13.47 1.23
N TYR A 210 -11.89 -12.14 1.16
CA TYR A 210 -12.67 -11.25 2.04
C TYR A 210 -14.18 -11.35 1.80
N LYS A 211 -14.62 -11.52 0.55
CA LYS A 211 -16.04 -11.75 0.24
C LYS A 211 -16.56 -13.07 0.81
N THR A 212 -15.68 -14.04 1.02
CA THR A 212 -16.06 -15.37 1.54
C THR A 212 -16.21 -15.35 3.06
N ILE A 213 -15.41 -14.52 3.78
CA ILE A 213 -15.37 -14.52 5.25
C ILE A 213 -16.23 -13.41 5.88
N ASN A 214 -16.69 -12.42 5.11
CA ASN A 214 -17.58 -11.33 5.54
C ASN A 214 -19.01 -11.58 5.05
#